data_cfeaffcacb958acee462e315e58f5275
#
_entry.id   cfeaffcacb958acee462e315e58f5275
#
_cell.length_a   1.000
_cell.length_b   1.000
_cell.length_c   1.000
_cell.angle_alpha   90.00
_cell.angle_beta   90.00
_cell.angle_gamma   90.00
#
_symmetry.space_group_name_H-M   'P 1'
#
loop_
_entity.id
_entity.type
_entity.pdbx_description
1 polymer ?
#
loop_
_entity_poly.entity_id
_entity_poly.type
_entity_poly.pdbx_seq_one_letter_code
_entity_poly.pdbx_strand_id
1 'polypeptide(L)'
;MLQNERRCNLMKKDRLIALTDAVLAIIMTILILELEKPTTPSLQAFWDLRQNFFAYFLSFFWLGSLWMALNTLWEKVEKISPQIVWWNLFLLFFVSFMPYATGIVSSHFMNHTAQLFYGLIVVASTVANWFLHKVIDKPNMDQKELLEATAQYRKLLIPDLIIK
;
A
#
# COMPACT_ATOMS: atom_id res chain seq x y z
N MET A 1 -2.29 -1.96 -36.85
CA MET A 1 -2.33 -0.83 -35.92
C MET A 1 -2.75 -1.28 -34.52
N LEU A 2 -3.91 -1.89 -34.33
CA LEU A 2 -4.43 -2.37 -33.03
C LEU A 2 -3.52 -3.36 -32.27
N GLN A 3 -2.79 -4.24 -32.96
CA GLN A 3 -1.85 -5.17 -32.30
C GLN A 3 -0.62 -4.46 -31.71
N ASN A 4 -0.18 -3.37 -32.33
CA ASN A 4 0.97 -2.61 -31.85
C ASN A 4 0.61 -1.75 -30.63
N GLU A 5 -0.59 -1.21 -30.58
CA GLU A 5 -1.12 -0.47 -29.41
C GLU A 5 -1.34 -1.40 -28.20
N ARG A 6 -1.87 -2.61 -28.40
CA ARG A 6 -2.02 -3.61 -27.34
C ARG A 6 -0.67 -4.02 -26.78
N ARG A 7 0.32 -4.28 -27.63
CA ARG A 7 1.68 -4.64 -27.18
C ARG A 7 2.34 -3.51 -26.41
N CYS A 8 2.15 -2.26 -26.82
CA CYS A 8 2.69 -1.08 -26.12
C CYS A 8 2.03 -0.91 -24.74
N ASN A 9 0.72 -1.11 -24.61
CA ASN A 9 0.00 -1.02 -23.35
C ASN A 9 0.37 -2.16 -22.38
N LEU A 10 0.53 -3.38 -22.86
CA LEU A 10 1.00 -4.53 -22.08
C LEU A 10 2.39 -4.26 -21.50
N MET A 11 3.34 -3.78 -22.31
CA MET A 11 4.68 -3.45 -21.81
C MET A 11 4.67 -2.35 -20.77
N LYS A 12 3.79 -1.35 -20.89
CA LYS A 12 3.65 -0.30 -19.87
C LYS A 12 3.08 -0.85 -18.57
N LYS A 13 2.09 -1.74 -18.66
CA LYS A 13 1.47 -2.41 -17.52
C LYS A 13 2.51 -3.24 -16.77
N ASP A 14 3.22 -4.14 -17.45
CA ASP A 14 4.20 -5.04 -16.84
C ASP A 14 5.32 -4.26 -16.12
N ARG A 15 5.78 -3.16 -16.71
CA ARG A 15 6.79 -2.30 -16.08
C ARG A 15 6.26 -1.58 -14.83
N LEU A 16 4.99 -1.16 -14.84
CA LEU A 16 4.35 -0.51 -13.70
C LEU A 16 4.17 -1.50 -12.54
N ILE A 17 3.73 -2.72 -12.84
CA ILE A 17 3.61 -3.80 -11.87
C ILE A 17 4.98 -4.14 -11.27
N ALA A 18 6.00 -4.35 -12.12
CA ALA A 18 7.35 -4.66 -11.66
C ALA A 18 7.93 -3.56 -10.74
N LEU A 19 7.68 -2.28 -11.05
CA LEU A 19 8.07 -1.17 -10.19
C LEU A 19 7.33 -1.22 -8.84
N THR A 20 6.03 -1.46 -8.86
CA THR A 20 5.20 -1.53 -7.65
C THR A 20 5.65 -2.67 -6.75
N ASP A 21 5.85 -3.87 -7.31
CA ASP A 21 6.31 -5.05 -6.59
C ASP A 21 7.70 -4.84 -5.99
N ALA A 22 8.63 -4.29 -6.77
CA ALA A 22 10.00 -4.02 -6.30
C ALA A 22 10.00 -3.03 -5.13
N VAL A 23 9.26 -1.93 -5.22
CA VAL A 23 9.20 -0.92 -4.16
C VAL A 23 8.54 -1.48 -2.91
N LEU A 24 7.40 -2.18 -3.02
CA LEU A 24 6.72 -2.78 -1.87
C LEU A 24 7.59 -3.85 -1.21
N ALA A 25 8.27 -4.71 -1.97
CA ALA A 25 9.17 -5.71 -1.43
C ALA A 25 10.33 -5.07 -0.64
N ILE A 26 10.93 -4.00 -1.15
CA ILE A 26 11.98 -3.24 -0.45
C ILE A 26 11.43 -2.64 0.84
N ILE A 27 10.28 -1.98 0.81
CA ILE A 27 9.64 -1.39 1.99
C ILE A 27 9.38 -2.46 3.05
N MET A 28 8.83 -3.62 2.68
CA MET A 28 8.57 -4.73 3.60
C MET A 28 9.86 -5.29 4.21
N THR A 29 10.96 -5.33 3.45
CA THR A 29 12.25 -5.80 3.98
C THR A 29 12.95 -4.77 4.87
N ILE A 30 12.76 -3.47 4.62
CA ILE A 30 13.30 -2.41 5.49
C ILE A 30 12.60 -2.38 6.84
N LEU A 31 11.31 -2.76 6.92
CA LEU A 31 10.58 -2.78 8.19
C LEU A 31 11.28 -3.54 9.30
N ILE A 32 11.98 -4.64 9.00
CA ILE A 32 12.70 -5.43 10.01
C ILE A 32 13.88 -4.65 10.62
N LEU A 33 14.43 -3.68 9.87
CA LEU A 33 15.55 -2.86 10.35
C LEU A 33 15.11 -1.81 11.38
N GLU A 34 13.82 -1.50 11.42
CA GLU A 34 13.23 -0.60 12.42
C GLU A 34 13.01 -1.27 13.79
N LEU A 35 13.18 -2.60 13.89
CA LEU A 35 13.11 -3.29 15.17
C LEU A 35 14.33 -2.99 16.02
N GLU A 36 14.09 -2.54 17.24
CA GLU A 36 15.15 -2.35 18.24
C GLU A 36 15.78 -3.69 18.62
N LYS A 37 17.09 -3.68 18.77
CA LYS A 37 17.83 -4.86 19.23
C LYS A 37 17.84 -4.89 20.76
N PRO A 38 17.58 -6.04 21.39
CA PRO A 38 17.68 -6.15 22.84
C PRO A 38 19.12 -5.90 23.29
N THR A 39 19.28 -5.19 24.39
CA THR A 39 20.60 -4.89 24.99
C THR A 39 21.32 -6.16 25.48
N THR A 40 20.54 -7.16 25.89
CA THR A 40 21.02 -8.49 26.32
C THR A 40 20.15 -9.57 25.67
N PRO A 41 20.71 -10.70 25.19
CA PRO A 41 19.94 -11.78 24.60
C PRO A 41 19.22 -12.62 25.66
N SER A 42 18.21 -12.07 26.33
CA SER A 42 17.39 -12.75 27.33
C SER A 42 15.90 -12.73 26.92
N LEU A 43 15.16 -13.75 27.38
CA LEU A 43 13.70 -13.82 27.13
C LEU A 43 12.98 -12.58 27.66
N GLN A 44 13.43 -12.03 28.79
CA GLN A 44 12.86 -10.81 29.35
C GLN A 44 13.09 -9.62 28.44
N ALA A 45 14.28 -9.42 27.90
CA ALA A 45 14.59 -8.31 27.00
C ALA A 45 13.77 -8.40 25.69
N PHE A 46 13.52 -9.60 25.16
CA PHE A 46 12.61 -9.77 24.04
C PHE A 46 11.16 -9.45 24.40
N TRP A 47 10.71 -9.82 25.59
CA TRP A 47 9.37 -9.49 26.07
C TRP A 47 9.17 -7.99 26.26
N ASP A 48 10.20 -7.28 26.68
CA ASP A 48 10.16 -5.83 26.83
C ASP A 48 9.98 -5.11 25.48
N LEU A 49 10.47 -5.70 24.39
CA LEU A 49 10.30 -5.21 23.02
C LEU A 49 8.99 -5.67 22.34
N ARG A 50 8.06 -6.27 23.06
CA ARG A 50 6.79 -6.79 22.46
C ARG A 50 5.99 -5.75 21.67
N GLN A 51 6.04 -4.46 22.05
CA GLN A 51 5.37 -3.38 21.34
C GLN A 51 6.01 -3.11 19.98
N ASN A 52 7.33 -3.19 19.89
CA ASN A 52 8.08 -3.06 18.64
C ASN A 52 7.73 -4.21 17.69
N PHE A 53 7.71 -5.45 18.18
CA PHE A 53 7.28 -6.60 17.38
C PHE A 53 5.83 -6.49 16.94
N PHE A 54 4.94 -5.99 17.78
CA PHE A 54 3.52 -5.79 17.43
C PHE A 54 3.36 -4.73 16.35
N ALA A 55 4.02 -3.58 16.45
CA ALA A 55 4.00 -2.54 15.43
C ALA A 55 4.55 -3.04 14.09
N TYR A 56 5.66 -3.77 14.12
CA TYR A 56 6.22 -4.44 12.94
C TYR A 56 5.23 -5.41 12.30
N PHE A 57 4.64 -6.31 13.09
CA PHE A 57 3.67 -7.29 12.62
C PHE A 57 2.49 -6.63 11.92
N LEU A 58 1.88 -5.62 12.53
CA LEU A 58 0.75 -4.89 11.94
C LEU A 58 1.14 -4.23 10.62
N SER A 59 2.28 -3.55 10.57
CA SER A 59 2.75 -2.85 9.37
C SER A 59 3.08 -3.82 8.24
N PHE A 60 3.73 -4.94 8.55
CA PHE A 60 4.09 -5.96 7.57
C PHE A 60 2.84 -6.59 6.92
N PHE A 61 1.87 -7.01 7.72
CA PHE A 61 0.65 -7.62 7.20
C PHE A 61 -0.27 -6.61 6.51
N TRP A 62 -0.26 -5.35 6.96
CA TRP A 62 -0.97 -4.28 6.25
C TRP A 62 -0.38 -4.05 4.84
N LEU A 63 0.94 -3.98 4.73
CA LEU A 63 1.63 -3.87 3.43
C LEU A 63 1.39 -5.10 2.55
N GLY A 64 1.43 -6.29 3.12
CA GLY A 64 1.13 -7.53 2.42
C GLY A 64 -0.31 -7.57 1.88
N SER A 65 -1.27 -7.07 2.67
CA SER A 65 -2.68 -6.95 2.26
C SER A 65 -2.85 -5.93 1.12
N LEU A 66 -2.15 -4.80 1.20
CA LEU A 66 -2.12 -3.81 0.13
C LEU A 66 -1.54 -4.39 -1.16
N TRP A 67 -0.40 -5.10 -1.06
CA TRP A 67 0.20 -5.77 -2.21
C TRP A 67 -0.75 -6.77 -2.86
N MET A 68 -1.41 -7.61 -2.06
CA MET A 68 -2.39 -8.59 -2.56
C MET A 68 -3.57 -7.91 -3.27
N ALA A 69 -4.09 -6.82 -2.71
CA ALA A 69 -5.18 -6.05 -3.30
C ALA A 69 -4.76 -5.41 -4.64
N LEU A 70 -3.54 -4.85 -4.71
CA LEU A 70 -2.98 -4.30 -5.94
C LEU A 70 -2.75 -5.37 -7.00
N ASN A 71 -2.23 -6.54 -6.61
CA ASN A 71 -2.01 -7.65 -7.54
C ASN A 71 -3.34 -8.08 -8.20
N THR A 72 -4.38 -8.31 -7.40
CA THR A 72 -5.72 -8.65 -7.89
C THR A 72 -6.31 -7.54 -8.80
N LEU A 73 -6.02 -6.27 -8.50
CA LEU A 73 -6.44 -5.15 -9.33
C LEU A 73 -5.74 -5.17 -10.70
N TRP A 74 -4.40 -5.34 -10.69
CA TRP A 74 -3.60 -5.33 -11.91
C TRP A 74 -3.92 -6.50 -12.86
N GLU A 75 -4.36 -7.65 -12.35
CA GLU A 75 -4.81 -8.76 -13.19
C GLU A 75 -5.95 -8.36 -14.14
N LYS A 76 -6.85 -7.50 -13.66
CA LYS A 76 -8.05 -7.05 -14.38
C LYS A 76 -7.83 -5.83 -15.27
N VAL A 77 -6.78 -5.05 -15.06
CA VAL A 77 -6.50 -3.81 -15.81
C VAL A 77 -5.85 -4.14 -17.15
N GLU A 78 -6.39 -3.66 -18.26
CA GLU A 78 -5.80 -3.84 -19.59
C GLU A 78 -5.11 -2.57 -20.13
N LYS A 79 -5.71 -1.40 -19.87
CA LYS A 79 -5.25 -0.14 -20.43
C LYS A 79 -4.64 0.74 -19.34
N ILE A 80 -3.40 1.19 -19.57
CA ILE A 80 -2.67 2.07 -18.65
C ILE A 80 -2.61 3.48 -19.23
N SER A 81 -3.09 4.45 -18.46
CA SER A 81 -2.97 5.87 -18.75
C SER A 81 -1.88 6.54 -17.91
N PRO A 82 -1.34 7.70 -18.33
CA PRO A 82 -0.37 8.45 -17.51
C PRO A 82 -0.90 8.80 -16.11
N GLN A 83 -2.21 9.04 -15.98
CA GLN A 83 -2.83 9.33 -14.69
C GLN A 83 -2.76 8.14 -13.73
N ILE A 84 -2.92 6.90 -14.23
CA ILE A 84 -2.77 5.67 -13.45
C ILE A 84 -1.34 5.57 -12.92
N VAL A 85 -0.33 5.84 -13.76
CA VAL A 85 1.08 5.81 -13.36
C VAL A 85 1.35 6.82 -12.24
N TRP A 86 0.86 8.06 -12.36
CA TRP A 86 1.04 9.10 -11.33
C TRP A 86 0.38 8.74 -10.00
N TRP A 87 -0.87 8.24 -10.01
CA TRP A 87 -1.54 7.84 -8.77
C TRP A 87 -0.90 6.62 -8.12
N ASN A 88 -0.37 5.69 -8.92
CA ASN A 88 0.44 4.59 -8.38
C ASN A 88 1.73 5.09 -7.73
N LEU A 89 2.43 6.06 -8.35
CA LEU A 89 3.61 6.68 -7.75
C LEU A 89 3.29 7.44 -6.45
N PHE A 90 2.16 8.16 -6.38
CA PHE A 90 1.70 8.80 -5.15
C PHE A 90 1.42 7.77 -4.05
N LEU A 91 0.78 6.66 -4.39
CA LEU A 91 0.56 5.56 -3.45
C LEU A 91 1.91 5.04 -2.92
N LEU A 92 2.84 4.70 -3.80
CA LEU A 92 4.17 4.19 -3.42
C LEU A 92 4.95 5.20 -2.59
N PHE A 93 4.82 6.50 -2.88
CA PHE A 93 5.43 7.57 -2.11
C PHE A 93 4.95 7.56 -0.65
N PHE A 94 3.63 7.55 -0.41
CA PHE A 94 3.12 7.51 0.96
C PHE A 94 3.47 6.20 1.67
N VAL A 95 3.36 5.07 0.98
CA VAL A 95 3.70 3.76 1.54
C VAL A 95 5.19 3.66 1.91
N SER A 96 6.07 4.36 1.21
CA SER A 96 7.51 4.37 1.51
C SER A 96 7.85 4.98 2.89
N PHE A 97 6.95 5.75 3.50
CA PHE A 97 7.09 6.24 4.87
C PHE A 97 6.74 5.20 5.94
N MET A 98 6.15 4.05 5.56
CA MET A 98 5.71 3.05 6.54
C MET A 98 6.83 2.54 7.46
N PRO A 99 8.04 2.21 6.99
CA PRO A 99 9.10 1.80 7.90
C PRO A 99 9.41 2.88 8.94
N TYR A 100 9.61 4.12 8.50
CA TYR A 100 9.89 5.25 9.37
C TYR A 100 8.77 5.49 10.40
N ALA A 101 7.51 5.48 9.96
CA ALA A 101 6.36 5.65 10.85
C ALA A 101 6.25 4.48 11.86
N THR A 102 6.56 3.27 11.42
CA THR A 102 6.59 2.07 12.28
C THR A 102 7.69 2.18 13.32
N GLY A 103 8.89 2.65 12.96
CA GLY A 103 9.99 2.88 13.90
C GLY A 103 9.63 3.89 14.98
N ILE A 104 9.01 5.03 14.60
CA ILE A 104 8.55 6.04 15.57
C ILE A 104 7.49 5.48 16.51
N VAL A 105 6.45 4.81 15.99
CA VAL A 105 5.37 4.30 16.85
C VAL A 105 5.82 3.13 17.70
N SER A 106 6.76 2.33 17.24
CA SER A 106 7.30 1.20 18.01
C SER A 106 8.08 1.67 19.24
N SER A 107 8.90 2.71 19.10
CA SER A 107 9.69 3.29 20.19
C SER A 107 8.86 4.15 21.14
N HIS A 108 7.71 4.67 20.70
CA HIS A 108 6.84 5.57 21.44
C HIS A 108 5.38 5.12 21.39
N PHE A 109 5.12 3.86 21.69
CA PHE A 109 3.82 3.21 21.44
C PHE A 109 2.64 3.91 22.10
N MET A 110 2.79 4.45 23.30
CA MET A 110 1.72 5.18 24.02
C MET A 110 1.66 6.69 23.69
N ASN A 111 2.51 7.17 22.80
CA ASN A 111 2.54 8.57 22.43
C ASN A 111 1.52 8.87 21.33
N HIS A 112 0.54 9.75 21.63
CA HIS A 112 -0.51 10.12 20.69
C HIS A 112 0.01 10.74 19.39
N THR A 113 1.09 11.53 19.44
CA THR A 113 1.68 12.14 18.23
C THR A 113 2.27 11.08 17.32
N ALA A 114 2.96 10.07 17.89
CA ALA A 114 3.50 8.95 17.12
C ALA A 114 2.38 8.14 16.44
N GLN A 115 1.30 7.85 17.18
CA GLN A 115 0.12 7.15 16.65
C GLN A 115 -0.58 7.95 15.56
N LEU A 116 -0.73 9.28 15.74
CA LEU A 116 -1.32 10.17 14.75
C LEU A 116 -0.48 10.22 13.48
N PHE A 117 0.83 10.29 13.60
CA PHE A 117 1.72 10.28 12.44
C PHE A 117 1.61 8.98 11.64
N TYR A 118 1.65 7.83 12.34
CA TYR A 118 1.43 6.52 11.71
C TYR A 118 0.06 6.45 11.02
N GLY A 119 -1.00 6.85 11.72
CA GLY A 119 -2.36 6.90 11.18
C GLY A 119 -2.48 7.80 9.97
N LEU A 120 -1.80 8.96 9.95
CA LEU A 120 -1.77 9.87 8.81
C LEU A 120 -1.19 9.20 7.56
N ILE A 121 -0.09 8.46 7.70
CA ILE A 121 0.54 7.73 6.58
C ILE A 121 -0.40 6.64 6.04
N VAL A 122 -1.05 5.88 6.93
CA VAL A 122 -2.04 4.87 6.54
C VAL A 122 -3.21 5.50 5.79
N VAL A 123 -3.77 6.60 6.30
CA VAL A 123 -4.87 7.33 5.66
C VAL A 123 -4.44 7.90 4.31
N ALA A 124 -3.28 8.55 4.24
CA ALA A 124 -2.77 9.12 2.97
C ALA A 124 -2.58 8.03 1.90
N SER A 125 -2.02 6.88 2.29
CA SER A 125 -1.87 5.71 1.41
C SER A 125 -3.23 5.18 0.95
N THR A 126 -4.20 5.09 1.86
CA THR A 126 -5.56 4.63 1.55
C THR A 126 -6.27 5.58 0.58
N VAL A 127 -6.12 6.89 0.78
CA VAL A 127 -6.67 7.92 -0.10
C VAL A 127 -6.01 7.85 -1.50
N ALA A 128 -4.69 7.72 -1.56
CA ALA A 128 -3.98 7.56 -2.83
C ALA A 128 -4.44 6.29 -3.58
N ASN A 129 -4.61 5.18 -2.86
CA ASN A 129 -5.14 3.94 -3.42
C ASN A 129 -6.59 4.08 -3.92
N TRP A 130 -7.44 4.79 -3.17
CA TRP A 130 -8.80 5.09 -3.61
C TRP A 130 -8.83 5.89 -4.93
N PHE A 131 -7.98 6.92 -5.05
CA PHE A 131 -7.84 7.65 -6.30
C PHE A 131 -7.31 6.80 -7.44
N LEU A 132 -6.33 5.91 -7.17
CA LEU A 132 -5.83 4.95 -8.15
C LEU A 132 -6.97 4.11 -8.73
N HIS A 133 -7.81 3.52 -7.89
CA HIS A 133 -8.99 2.76 -8.32
C HIS A 133 -9.97 3.60 -9.15
N LYS A 134 -10.17 4.87 -8.78
CA LYS A 134 -11.06 5.78 -9.53
C LYS A 134 -10.53 6.12 -10.93
N VAL A 135 -9.21 6.30 -11.07
CA VAL A 135 -8.59 6.71 -12.34
C VAL A 135 -8.50 5.54 -13.31
N ILE A 136 -8.41 4.30 -12.80
CA ILE A 136 -8.36 3.07 -13.60
C ILE A 136 -9.65 2.86 -14.39
N ASP A 137 -10.80 3.28 -13.89
CA ASP A 137 -12.09 3.09 -14.55
C ASP A 137 -12.16 3.78 -15.93
N LYS A 138 -11.61 4.99 -16.07
CA LYS A 138 -11.74 5.80 -17.31
C LYS A 138 -11.23 5.11 -18.58
N PRO A 139 -10.00 4.58 -18.63
CA PRO A 139 -9.50 3.92 -19.85
C PRO A 139 -10.05 2.50 -20.04
N ASN A 140 -10.72 1.93 -19.03
CA ASN A 140 -11.18 0.54 -19.01
C ASN A 140 -12.72 0.43 -18.90
N MET A 141 -13.48 1.42 -19.40
CA MET A 141 -14.96 1.47 -19.32
C MET A 141 -15.66 0.29 -20.01
N ASP A 142 -14.97 -0.39 -20.91
CA ASP A 142 -15.44 -1.58 -21.62
C ASP A 142 -15.42 -2.87 -20.75
N GLN A 143 -14.79 -2.82 -19.56
CA GLN A 143 -14.59 -3.98 -18.69
C GLN A 143 -15.52 -3.92 -17.46
N LYS A 144 -16.71 -4.51 -17.56
CA LYS A 144 -17.72 -4.50 -16.48
C LYS A 144 -17.23 -5.11 -15.18
N GLU A 145 -16.53 -6.25 -15.24
CA GLU A 145 -15.99 -6.93 -14.05
C GLU A 145 -14.97 -6.07 -13.28
N LEU A 146 -14.13 -5.33 -14.00
CA LEU A 146 -13.18 -4.39 -13.38
C LEU A 146 -13.93 -3.25 -12.70
N LEU A 147 -14.91 -2.64 -13.38
CA LEU A 147 -15.68 -1.53 -12.84
C LEU A 147 -16.46 -1.92 -11.57
N GLU A 148 -17.04 -3.11 -11.55
CA GLU A 148 -17.72 -3.64 -10.36
C GLU A 148 -16.74 -3.87 -9.21
N ALA A 149 -15.58 -4.48 -9.48
CA ALA A 149 -14.55 -4.73 -8.47
C ALA A 149 -13.99 -3.44 -7.89
N THR A 150 -13.67 -2.44 -8.74
CA THR A 150 -13.17 -1.13 -8.28
C THR A 150 -14.22 -0.36 -7.50
N ALA A 151 -15.50 -0.42 -7.92
CA ALA A 151 -16.62 0.20 -7.21
C ALA A 151 -16.85 -0.44 -5.82
N GLN A 152 -16.80 -1.77 -5.74
CA GLN A 152 -16.93 -2.50 -4.48
C GLN A 152 -15.77 -2.17 -3.53
N TYR A 153 -14.53 -2.17 -4.03
CA TYR A 153 -13.36 -1.83 -3.24
C TYR A 153 -13.42 -0.40 -2.70
N ARG A 154 -13.83 0.57 -3.53
CA ARG A 154 -14.01 1.96 -3.09
C ARG A 154 -15.08 2.12 -2.00
N LYS A 155 -16.17 1.35 -2.06
CA LYS A 155 -17.19 1.35 -1.00
C LYS A 155 -16.66 0.79 0.33
N LEU A 156 -15.76 -0.20 0.28
CA LEU A 156 -15.14 -0.78 1.47
C LEU A 156 -14.10 0.17 2.11
N LEU A 157 -13.43 0.99 1.30
CA LEU A 157 -12.44 1.96 1.78
C LEU A 157 -13.05 3.23 2.38
N ILE A 158 -14.29 3.56 2.01
CA ILE A 158 -15.06 4.64 2.63
C ILE A 158 -15.97 3.95 3.65
N PRO A 159 -15.57 3.81 4.93
CA PRO A 159 -16.50 3.35 5.94
C PRO A 159 -17.70 4.31 5.96
N ASP A 160 -18.88 3.79 6.31
CA ASP A 160 -20.17 4.51 6.46
C ASP A 160 -20.10 5.81 7.33
N LEU A 161 -18.91 6.28 7.62
CA LEU A 161 -18.63 7.43 8.48
C LEU A 161 -18.93 8.79 7.82
N ILE A 162 -19.26 8.80 6.52
CA ILE A 162 -19.59 10.05 5.77
C ILE A 162 -21.05 10.04 5.28
N ILE A 163 -21.80 8.97 5.52
CA ILE A 163 -23.21 8.87 5.11
C ILE A 163 -24.08 8.59 6.36
N LYS A 164 -24.09 9.54 7.30
CA LYS A 164 -25.20 9.76 8.24
C LYS A 164 -25.26 11.22 8.61
#